data_5b44cc7a573e9a420d527881699300dd
#
_entry.id   5b44cc7a573e9a420d527881699300dd
#
_cell.length_a   1.000
_cell.length_b   1.000
_cell.length_c   1.000
_cell.angle_alpha   90.00
_cell.angle_beta   90.00
_cell.angle_gamma   90.00
#
_symmetry.space_group_name_H-M   'P 1'
#
loop_
_entity.id
_entity.type
_entity.pdbx_description
1 polymer ?
#
loop_
_entity_poly.entity_id
_entity_poly.type
_entity_poly.pdbx_seq_one_letter_code
_entity_poly.pdbx_strand_id
1 'polypeptide(L)'
;GMMLVLDGLTRYYGSFLALDHLSLTIHDGELHGFVGPNGAGKTTTMRILATLLKPTEGTAALDGVDVAGHPREIRRLMGYMPDFFGVYDRLKAWEYLDFYARCYGFGQKERRRMTDSLLELVNLTDKRDSYVDVLSRGMKQRLCLARALIHDPRLLILDEPASGMDPRARAEMKGILRTLKDMGKTVLISSHILPELSEMCDSLTIIDHGRLVFSGSVEELGR
;
A
#
# COMPACT_ATOMS: atom_id res chain seq x y z
N GLY A 1 0.03 -11.16 -17.50
CA GLY A 1 -0.06 -10.83 -16.09
C GLY A 1 -0.75 -9.52 -15.84
N MET A 2 -0.99 -9.24 -14.56
CA MET A 2 -1.58 -7.98 -14.16
C MET A 2 -0.59 -6.83 -14.35
N MET A 3 -1.08 -5.72 -14.87
CA MET A 3 -0.28 -4.52 -15.01
C MET A 3 -1.04 -3.31 -14.48
N LEU A 4 -0.36 -2.48 -13.72
CA LEU A 4 -0.86 -1.17 -13.32
C LEU A 4 -0.19 -0.14 -14.23
N VAL A 5 -0.99 0.57 -15.01
CA VAL A 5 -0.49 1.52 -16.00
C VAL A 5 -1.04 2.90 -15.68
N LEU A 6 -0.14 3.86 -15.44
CA LEU A 6 -0.47 5.28 -15.34
C LEU A 6 -0.08 5.92 -16.67
N ASP A 7 -1.01 6.67 -17.26
CA ASP A 7 -0.82 7.33 -18.54
C ASP A 7 -1.18 8.80 -18.45
N GLY A 8 -0.15 9.64 -18.35
CA GLY A 8 -0.30 11.08 -18.26
C GLY A 8 -1.10 11.56 -17.07
N LEU A 9 -1.02 10.83 -15.95
CA LEU A 9 -1.82 11.11 -14.77
C LEU A 9 -1.53 12.49 -14.21
N THR A 10 -2.56 13.35 -14.17
CA THR A 10 -2.44 14.76 -13.81
C THR A 10 -3.50 15.11 -12.77
N ARG A 11 -3.11 15.84 -11.74
CA ARG A 11 -4.04 16.30 -10.72
C ARG A 11 -3.70 17.72 -10.29
N TYR A 12 -4.67 18.60 -10.41
CA TYR A 12 -4.66 19.95 -9.85
C TYR A 12 -5.47 20.01 -8.58
N TYR A 13 -5.00 20.77 -7.61
CA TYR A 13 -5.79 21.26 -6.48
C TYR A 13 -5.93 22.78 -6.66
N GLY A 14 -7.06 23.21 -7.20
CA GLY A 14 -7.19 24.60 -7.65
C GLY A 14 -6.15 24.91 -8.72
N SER A 15 -5.25 25.84 -8.46
CA SER A 15 -4.13 26.18 -9.37
C SER A 15 -2.85 25.40 -9.08
N PHE A 16 -2.81 24.62 -8.01
CA PHE A 16 -1.63 23.85 -7.63
C PHE A 16 -1.57 22.53 -8.38
N LEU A 17 -0.49 22.32 -9.13
CA LEU A 17 -0.27 21.10 -9.91
C LEU A 17 0.45 20.07 -9.03
N ALA A 18 -0.30 19.11 -8.52
CA ALA A 18 0.23 18.06 -7.64
C ALA A 18 0.86 16.90 -8.41
N LEU A 19 0.28 16.51 -9.54
CA LEU A 19 0.80 15.51 -10.46
C LEU A 19 0.78 16.07 -11.88
N ASP A 20 1.89 15.92 -12.56
CA ASP A 20 2.12 16.51 -13.89
C ASP A 20 2.46 15.43 -14.90
N HIS A 21 1.44 14.88 -15.55
CA HIS A 21 1.57 13.91 -16.65
C HIS A 21 2.43 12.69 -16.27
N LEU A 22 2.17 12.12 -15.10
CA LEU A 22 2.91 10.96 -14.61
C LEU A 22 2.54 9.71 -15.39
N SER A 23 3.54 9.10 -16.05
CA SER A 23 3.38 7.87 -16.80
C SER A 23 4.36 6.82 -16.30
N LEU A 24 3.86 5.65 -15.95
CA LEU A 24 4.68 4.52 -15.52
C LEU A 24 3.87 3.22 -15.58
N THR A 25 4.58 2.10 -15.58
CA THR A 25 3.99 0.77 -15.58
C THR A 25 4.58 -0.04 -14.44
N ILE A 26 3.72 -0.71 -13.69
CA ILE A 26 4.11 -1.65 -12.64
C ILE A 26 3.63 -3.03 -13.06
N HIS A 27 4.57 -3.98 -13.10
CA HIS A 27 4.30 -5.33 -13.57
C HIS A 27 3.82 -6.24 -12.44
N ASP A 28 3.10 -7.28 -12.82
CA ASP A 28 2.57 -8.28 -11.90
C ASP A 28 3.70 -8.94 -11.08
N GLY A 29 3.47 -9.10 -9.79
CA GLY A 29 4.45 -9.73 -8.90
C GLY A 29 5.63 -8.85 -8.50
N GLU A 30 5.62 -7.59 -8.88
CA GLU A 30 6.67 -6.63 -8.53
C GLU A 30 6.50 -6.09 -7.11
N LEU A 31 7.62 -5.93 -6.42
CA LEU A 31 7.69 -5.10 -5.23
C LEU A 31 8.30 -3.77 -5.66
N HIS A 32 7.45 -2.78 -5.88
CA HIS A 32 7.81 -1.51 -6.51
C HIS A 32 7.82 -0.37 -5.50
N GLY A 33 8.93 0.35 -5.46
CA GLY A 33 9.10 1.51 -4.59
C GLY A 33 8.74 2.81 -5.29
N PHE A 34 8.04 3.69 -4.57
CA PHE A 34 7.63 5.00 -5.06
C PHE A 34 8.26 6.05 -4.14
N VAL A 35 9.31 6.71 -4.63
CA VAL A 35 10.19 7.56 -3.82
C VAL A 35 10.06 9.01 -4.20
N GLY A 36 10.04 9.88 -3.22
CA GLY A 36 10.09 11.31 -3.42
C GLY A 36 10.03 12.07 -2.11
N PRO A 37 10.48 13.32 -2.11
CA PRO A 37 10.37 14.17 -0.93
C PRO A 37 8.90 14.40 -0.55
N ASN A 38 8.66 14.89 0.65
CA ASN A 38 7.33 15.29 1.08
C ASN A 38 6.79 16.35 0.10
N GLY A 39 5.55 16.16 -0.33
CA GLY A 39 4.93 17.06 -1.31
C GLY A 39 5.24 16.73 -2.77
N ALA A 40 5.95 15.63 -3.05
CA ALA A 40 6.30 15.23 -4.42
C ALA A 40 5.12 14.68 -5.23
N GLY A 41 4.00 14.33 -4.59
CA GLY A 41 2.85 13.75 -5.25
C GLY A 41 2.59 12.28 -4.94
N LYS A 42 3.34 11.69 -4.01
CA LYS A 42 3.19 10.27 -3.65
C LYS A 42 1.80 9.95 -3.11
N THR A 43 1.35 10.68 -2.11
CA THR A 43 0.03 10.46 -1.50
C THR A 43 -1.09 10.72 -2.49
N THR A 44 -0.97 11.76 -3.31
CA THR A 44 -1.94 12.07 -4.35
C THR A 44 -2.07 10.89 -5.33
N THR A 45 -0.94 10.36 -5.80
CA THR A 45 -0.93 9.20 -6.70
C THR A 45 -1.63 8.01 -6.06
N MET A 46 -1.28 7.69 -4.83
CA MET A 46 -1.84 6.53 -4.12
C MET A 46 -3.33 6.68 -3.87
N ARG A 47 -3.80 7.88 -3.55
CA ARG A 47 -5.24 8.14 -3.39
C ARG A 47 -6.01 7.97 -4.69
N ILE A 48 -5.45 8.37 -5.81
CA ILE A 48 -6.07 8.15 -7.11
C ILE A 48 -6.16 6.65 -7.40
N LEU A 49 -5.09 5.91 -7.18
CA LEU A 49 -5.07 4.45 -7.37
C LEU A 49 -6.05 3.75 -6.42
N ALA A 50 -6.21 4.26 -5.22
CA ALA A 50 -7.14 3.73 -4.22
C ALA A 50 -8.59 4.14 -4.45
N THR A 51 -8.89 4.83 -5.55
CA THR A 51 -10.23 5.31 -5.90
C THR A 51 -10.80 6.40 -4.99
N LEU A 52 -9.95 7.02 -4.18
CA LEU A 52 -10.37 8.06 -3.23
C LEU A 52 -10.32 9.47 -3.83
N LEU A 53 -9.69 9.61 -4.98
CA LEU A 53 -9.48 10.88 -5.64
C LEU A 53 -9.52 10.66 -7.15
N LYS A 54 -10.17 11.56 -7.88
CA LYS A 54 -10.19 11.47 -9.34
C LYS A 54 -9.04 12.26 -9.95
N PRO A 55 -8.42 11.78 -11.04
CA PRO A 55 -7.45 12.60 -11.76
C PRO A 55 -8.15 13.76 -12.48
N THR A 56 -7.40 14.84 -12.69
CA THR A 56 -7.86 15.97 -13.53
C THR A 56 -7.74 15.60 -15.00
N GLU A 57 -6.63 14.94 -15.37
CA GLU A 57 -6.37 14.46 -16.72
C GLU A 57 -5.62 13.14 -16.64
N GLY A 58 -5.58 12.43 -17.75
CA GLY A 58 -4.88 11.16 -17.82
C GLY A 58 -5.65 10.02 -17.18
N THR A 59 -5.06 8.84 -17.17
CA THR A 59 -5.71 7.62 -16.71
C THR A 59 -4.78 6.77 -15.87
N ALA A 60 -5.39 5.96 -15.00
CA ALA A 60 -4.74 4.83 -14.35
C ALA A 60 -5.61 3.61 -14.62
N ALA A 61 -4.97 2.51 -15.01
CA ALA A 61 -5.68 1.27 -15.32
C ALA A 61 -5.01 0.09 -14.64
N LEU A 62 -5.82 -0.80 -14.09
CA LEU A 62 -5.37 -2.06 -13.50
C LEU A 62 -5.94 -3.20 -14.35
N ASP A 63 -5.05 -3.98 -14.98
CA ASP A 63 -5.43 -5.03 -15.94
C ASP A 63 -6.37 -4.52 -17.02
N GLY A 64 -6.13 -3.31 -17.51
CA GLY A 64 -6.97 -2.69 -18.54
C GLY A 64 -8.26 -2.07 -18.02
N VAL A 65 -8.55 -2.18 -16.74
CA VAL A 65 -9.75 -1.58 -16.13
C VAL A 65 -9.41 -0.19 -15.61
N ASP A 66 -10.11 0.83 -16.12
CA ASP A 66 -9.90 2.21 -15.70
C ASP A 66 -10.29 2.39 -14.23
N VAL A 67 -9.33 2.88 -13.44
CA VAL A 67 -9.47 3.03 -11.99
C VAL A 67 -10.60 4.02 -11.65
N ALA A 68 -10.64 5.16 -12.32
CA ALA A 68 -11.65 6.19 -12.05
C ALA A 68 -13.05 5.78 -12.50
N GLY A 69 -13.12 4.98 -13.57
CA GLY A 69 -14.41 4.54 -14.14
C GLY A 69 -15.04 3.33 -13.47
N HIS A 70 -14.25 2.54 -12.73
CA HIS A 70 -14.72 1.28 -12.16
C HIS A 70 -14.27 1.11 -10.70
N PRO A 71 -14.61 2.06 -9.81
CA PRO A 71 -14.07 2.07 -8.45
C PRO A 71 -14.41 0.82 -7.63
N ARG A 72 -15.60 0.26 -7.80
CA ARG A 72 -16.00 -0.94 -7.06
C ARG A 72 -15.16 -2.15 -7.43
N GLU A 73 -14.93 -2.34 -8.73
CA GLU A 73 -14.13 -3.44 -9.24
C GLU A 73 -12.68 -3.32 -8.80
N ILE A 74 -12.13 -2.10 -8.88
CA ILE A 74 -10.76 -1.81 -8.44
C ILE A 74 -10.59 -2.08 -6.95
N ARG A 75 -11.54 -1.67 -6.11
CA ARG A 75 -11.48 -1.91 -4.65
C ARG A 75 -11.45 -3.37 -4.27
N ARG A 76 -12.02 -4.24 -5.08
CA ARG A 76 -11.96 -5.70 -4.86
C ARG A 76 -10.57 -6.28 -5.13
N LEU A 77 -9.84 -5.66 -6.06
CA LEU A 77 -8.53 -6.13 -6.50
C LEU A 77 -7.38 -5.52 -5.70
N MET A 78 -7.64 -4.51 -4.90
CA MET A 78 -6.63 -3.66 -4.30
C MET A 78 -6.87 -3.50 -2.80
N GLY A 79 -5.76 -3.54 -2.04
CA GLY A 79 -5.74 -3.17 -0.63
C GLY A 79 -4.96 -1.88 -0.45
N TYR A 80 -5.49 -0.96 0.32
CA TYR A 80 -4.87 0.34 0.55
C TYR A 80 -4.56 0.54 2.04
N MET A 81 -3.30 0.90 2.31
CA MET A 81 -2.85 1.29 3.63
C MET A 81 -2.40 2.76 3.58
N PRO A 82 -3.18 3.69 4.14
CA PRO A 82 -2.81 5.10 4.17
C PRO A 82 -1.68 5.36 5.18
N ASP A 83 -1.01 6.52 5.04
CA ASP A 83 0.04 6.96 5.95
C ASP A 83 -0.48 7.17 7.39
N PHE A 84 -1.77 7.48 7.51
CA PHE A 84 -2.40 7.73 8.80
C PHE A 84 -3.10 6.49 9.33
N PHE A 85 -2.79 6.10 10.57
CA PHE A 85 -3.47 5.04 11.29
C PHE A 85 -4.53 5.66 12.23
N GLY A 86 -5.81 5.30 12.01
CA GLY A 86 -6.90 5.77 12.86
C GLY A 86 -6.81 5.21 14.27
N VAL A 87 -7.32 5.96 15.25
CA VAL A 87 -7.41 5.51 16.64
C VAL A 87 -8.69 4.71 16.80
N TYR A 88 -8.56 3.47 17.27
CA TYR A 88 -9.70 2.60 17.56
C TYR A 88 -9.69 2.27 19.06
N ASP A 89 -10.45 3.04 19.83
CA ASP A 89 -10.54 2.84 21.26
C ASP A 89 -11.19 1.50 21.59
N ARG A 90 -10.52 0.74 22.47
CA ARG A 90 -11.05 -0.46 23.11
C ARG A 90 -11.36 -1.65 22.20
N LEU A 91 -10.71 -1.72 21.03
CA LEU A 91 -10.72 -2.94 20.23
C LEU A 91 -9.43 -3.73 20.47
N LYS A 92 -9.57 -5.02 20.69
CA LYS A 92 -8.43 -5.93 20.65
C LYS A 92 -7.98 -6.14 19.21
N ALA A 93 -6.74 -6.55 19.00
CA ALA A 93 -6.21 -6.75 17.66
C ALA A 93 -7.09 -7.67 16.80
N TRP A 94 -7.53 -8.81 17.36
CA TRP A 94 -8.42 -9.73 16.64
C TRP A 94 -9.80 -9.10 16.35
N GLU A 95 -10.33 -8.31 17.29
CA GLU A 95 -11.62 -7.64 17.11
C GLU A 95 -11.56 -6.60 15.99
N TYR A 96 -10.44 -5.89 15.88
CA TYR A 96 -10.20 -4.94 14.79
C TYR A 96 -10.29 -5.61 13.42
N LEU A 97 -9.61 -6.74 13.25
CA LEU A 97 -9.65 -7.49 11.99
C LEU A 97 -11.02 -8.13 11.76
N ASP A 98 -11.63 -8.68 12.79
CA ASP A 98 -12.96 -9.30 12.71
C ASP A 98 -14.02 -8.28 12.26
N PHE A 99 -13.95 -7.07 12.78
CA PHE A 99 -14.86 -5.98 12.40
C PHE A 99 -14.80 -5.71 10.89
N TYR A 100 -13.60 -5.55 10.34
CA TYR A 100 -13.45 -5.29 8.91
C TYR A 100 -13.82 -6.51 8.06
N ALA A 101 -13.51 -7.70 8.50
CA ALA A 101 -13.93 -8.92 7.82
C ALA A 101 -15.45 -9.05 7.78
N ARG A 102 -16.13 -8.64 8.86
CA ARG A 102 -17.60 -8.57 8.89
C ARG A 102 -18.13 -7.58 7.85
N CYS A 103 -17.49 -6.43 7.69
CA CYS A 103 -17.86 -5.44 6.69
C CYS A 103 -17.78 -5.99 5.26
N TYR A 104 -16.89 -6.95 5.02
CA TYR A 104 -16.79 -7.65 3.74
C TYR A 104 -17.79 -8.80 3.59
N GLY A 105 -18.60 -9.08 4.61
CA GLY A 105 -19.64 -10.08 4.54
C GLY A 105 -19.20 -11.50 4.89
N PHE A 106 -18.00 -11.68 5.43
CA PHE A 106 -17.53 -13.01 5.83
C PHE A 106 -18.26 -13.53 7.07
N GLY A 107 -18.60 -14.82 7.06
CA GLY A 107 -19.26 -15.49 8.18
C GLY A 107 -18.30 -15.69 9.37
N GLN A 108 -18.87 -15.96 10.54
CA GLN A 108 -18.10 -16.04 11.79
C GLN A 108 -16.94 -17.04 11.74
N LYS A 109 -17.19 -18.23 11.22
CA LYS A 109 -16.19 -19.30 11.15
C LYS A 109 -15.02 -18.90 10.22
N GLU A 110 -15.34 -18.32 9.09
CA GLU A 110 -14.36 -17.85 8.12
C GLU A 110 -13.56 -16.65 8.65
N ARG A 111 -14.23 -15.70 9.33
CA ARG A 111 -13.56 -14.57 9.95
C ARG A 111 -12.53 -15.01 10.99
N ARG A 112 -12.86 -16.03 11.77
CA ARG A 112 -11.95 -16.55 12.79
C ARG A 112 -10.67 -17.11 12.19
N ARG A 113 -10.80 -17.94 11.15
CA ARG A 113 -9.64 -18.50 10.44
C ARG A 113 -8.80 -17.41 9.78
N MET A 114 -9.45 -16.46 9.15
CA MET A 114 -8.82 -15.34 8.48
C MET A 114 -8.05 -14.46 9.46
N THR A 115 -8.68 -14.11 10.58
CA THR A 115 -8.05 -13.29 11.62
C THR A 115 -6.80 -13.97 12.16
N ASP A 116 -6.87 -15.26 12.46
CA ASP A 116 -5.73 -16.02 12.97
C ASP A 116 -4.59 -16.06 11.94
N SER A 117 -4.91 -16.32 10.67
CA SER A 117 -3.93 -16.35 9.59
C SER A 117 -3.27 -15.00 9.35
N LEU A 118 -4.05 -13.93 9.38
CA LEU A 118 -3.52 -12.57 9.16
C LEU A 118 -2.64 -12.12 10.32
N LEU A 119 -3.02 -12.42 11.56
CA LEU A 119 -2.18 -12.11 12.72
C LEU A 119 -0.85 -12.87 12.67
N GLU A 120 -0.86 -14.11 12.22
CA GLU A 120 0.35 -14.88 12.02
C GLU A 120 1.23 -14.27 10.94
N LEU A 121 0.64 -13.90 9.80
CA LEU A 121 1.36 -13.28 8.68
C LEU A 121 2.11 -12.02 9.09
N VAL A 122 1.50 -11.19 9.92
CA VAL A 122 2.09 -9.92 10.37
C VAL A 122 2.80 -10.03 11.72
N ASN A 123 3.00 -11.26 12.22
CA ASN A 123 3.71 -11.55 13.48
C ASN A 123 3.07 -10.90 14.70
N LEU A 124 1.75 -10.95 14.79
CA LEU A 124 0.98 -10.40 15.91
C LEU A 124 0.12 -11.43 16.63
N THR A 125 0.38 -12.72 16.44
CA THR A 125 -0.38 -13.79 17.09
C THR A 125 -0.35 -13.65 18.62
N ASP A 126 0.81 -13.33 19.20
CA ASP A 126 1.00 -13.11 20.64
C ASP A 126 0.33 -11.83 21.15
N LYS A 127 -0.09 -10.94 20.25
CA LYS A 127 -0.79 -9.70 20.58
C LYS A 127 -2.28 -9.75 20.24
N ARG A 128 -2.79 -10.93 19.94
CA ARG A 128 -4.19 -11.14 19.56
C ARG A 128 -5.17 -10.46 20.50
N ASP A 129 -4.97 -10.61 21.81
CA ASP A 129 -5.86 -10.09 22.85
C ASP A 129 -5.43 -8.74 23.42
N SER A 130 -4.40 -8.14 22.86
CA SER A 130 -3.97 -6.80 23.25
C SER A 130 -4.87 -5.74 22.59
N TYR A 131 -5.16 -4.69 23.33
CA TYR A 131 -5.90 -3.55 22.77
C TYR A 131 -5.03 -2.82 21.75
N VAL A 132 -5.66 -2.38 20.65
CA VAL A 132 -4.94 -1.73 19.55
C VAL A 132 -4.20 -0.47 19.99
N ASP A 133 -4.81 0.31 20.88
CA ASP A 133 -4.23 1.58 21.34
C ASP A 133 -2.93 1.43 22.12
N VAL A 134 -2.68 0.27 22.72
CA VAL A 134 -1.45 0.01 23.48
C VAL A 134 -0.33 -0.64 22.64
N LEU A 135 -0.60 -0.97 21.38
CA LEU A 135 0.40 -1.52 20.50
C LEU A 135 1.44 -0.46 20.12
N SER A 136 2.69 -0.89 19.88
CA SER A 136 3.72 0.00 19.35
C SER A 136 3.34 0.51 17.97
N ARG A 137 3.99 1.58 17.51
CA ARG A 137 3.75 2.12 16.15
C ARG A 137 3.96 1.03 15.08
N GLY A 138 5.05 0.28 15.17
CA GLY A 138 5.33 -0.81 14.21
C GLY A 138 4.26 -1.88 14.23
N MET A 139 3.78 -2.26 15.41
CA MET A 139 2.70 -3.24 15.55
C MET A 139 1.39 -2.72 14.96
N LYS A 140 1.06 -1.44 15.19
CA LYS A 140 -0.13 -0.81 14.59
C LYS A 140 -0.05 -0.81 13.07
N GLN A 141 1.12 -0.49 12.52
CA GLN A 141 1.34 -0.50 11.06
C GLN A 141 1.16 -1.91 10.49
N ARG A 142 1.70 -2.93 11.18
CA ARG A 142 1.52 -4.32 10.75
C ARG A 142 0.06 -4.77 10.82
N LEU A 143 -0.67 -4.34 11.85
CA LEU A 143 -2.10 -4.62 11.97
C LEU A 143 -2.90 -3.94 10.84
N CYS A 144 -2.55 -2.71 10.49
CA CYS A 144 -3.16 -1.98 9.38
C CYS A 144 -2.89 -2.69 8.05
N LEU A 145 -1.70 -3.23 7.87
CA LEU A 145 -1.37 -4.05 6.70
C LEU A 145 -2.24 -5.30 6.64
N ALA A 146 -2.42 -5.99 7.76
CA ALA A 146 -3.30 -7.16 7.85
C ALA A 146 -4.73 -6.82 7.43
N ARG A 147 -5.23 -5.66 7.87
CA ARG A 147 -6.55 -5.17 7.46
C ARG A 147 -6.66 -5.01 5.94
N ALA A 148 -5.63 -4.47 5.32
CA ALA A 148 -5.62 -4.27 3.87
C ALA A 148 -5.66 -5.60 3.09
N LEU A 149 -5.34 -6.72 3.76
CA LEU A 149 -5.28 -8.05 3.16
C LEU A 149 -6.55 -8.89 3.35
N ILE A 150 -7.53 -8.39 4.10
CA ILE A 150 -8.72 -9.17 4.49
C ILE A 150 -9.44 -9.78 3.28
N HIS A 151 -9.60 -9.02 2.21
CA HIS A 151 -10.32 -9.45 1.01
C HIS A 151 -9.42 -10.09 -0.05
N ASP A 152 -8.21 -10.48 0.34
CA ASP A 152 -7.21 -11.14 -0.51
C ASP A 152 -6.93 -10.37 -1.81
N PRO A 153 -6.55 -9.10 -1.74
CA PRO A 153 -6.29 -8.29 -2.92
C PRO A 153 -5.06 -8.78 -3.68
N ARG A 154 -5.03 -8.55 -4.99
CA ARG A 154 -3.88 -8.83 -5.84
C ARG A 154 -2.84 -7.74 -5.79
N LEU A 155 -3.28 -6.50 -5.58
CA LEU A 155 -2.44 -5.31 -5.52
C LEU A 155 -2.55 -4.68 -4.14
N LEU A 156 -1.39 -4.37 -3.54
CA LEU A 156 -1.32 -3.61 -2.30
C LEU A 156 -0.67 -2.26 -2.56
N ILE A 157 -1.30 -1.22 -2.05
CA ILE A 157 -0.81 0.15 -2.13
C ILE A 157 -0.58 0.63 -0.70
N LEU A 158 0.68 0.80 -0.34
CA LEU A 158 1.09 1.10 1.04
C LEU A 158 1.80 2.45 1.07
N ASP A 159 1.18 3.42 1.74
CA ASP A 159 1.73 4.77 1.84
C ASP A 159 2.60 4.88 3.09
N GLU A 160 3.91 5.01 2.90
CA GLU A 160 4.90 5.15 3.97
C GLU A 160 4.79 4.06 5.07
N PRO A 161 4.72 2.77 4.73
CA PRO A 161 4.44 1.71 5.72
C PRO A 161 5.52 1.56 6.78
N ALA A 162 6.74 2.00 6.52
CA ALA A 162 7.88 1.88 7.44
C ALA A 162 8.29 3.23 8.05
N SER A 163 7.52 4.29 7.81
CA SER A 163 7.85 5.63 8.30
C SER A 163 7.89 5.71 9.83
N GLY A 164 8.97 6.29 10.35
CA GLY A 164 9.15 6.47 11.79
C GLY A 164 9.47 5.22 12.57
N MET A 165 9.75 4.11 11.89
CA MET A 165 10.16 2.87 12.54
C MET A 165 11.66 2.84 12.78
N ASP A 166 12.07 2.14 13.86
CA ASP A 166 13.47 1.85 14.10
C ASP A 166 13.97 0.77 13.11
N PRO A 167 15.30 0.53 13.03
CA PRO A 167 15.84 -0.45 12.08
C PRO A 167 15.28 -1.86 12.23
N ARG A 168 14.99 -2.30 13.45
CA ARG A 168 14.45 -3.63 13.72
C ARG A 168 13.02 -3.75 13.20
N ALA A 169 12.18 -2.75 13.46
CA ALA A 169 10.81 -2.72 12.97
C ALA A 169 10.76 -2.64 11.46
N ARG A 170 11.65 -1.86 10.83
CA ARG A 170 11.76 -1.80 9.37
C ARG A 170 12.14 -3.14 8.77
N ALA A 171 13.11 -3.85 9.37
CA ALA A 171 13.51 -5.18 8.91
C ALA A 171 12.35 -6.18 8.99
N GLU A 172 11.56 -6.11 10.05
CA GLU A 172 10.38 -6.95 10.21
C GLU A 172 9.31 -6.66 9.14
N MET A 173 9.04 -5.39 8.88
CA MET A 173 8.13 -4.99 7.82
C MET A 173 8.63 -5.47 6.45
N LYS A 174 9.92 -5.32 6.17
CA LYS A 174 10.53 -5.82 4.94
C LYS A 174 10.30 -7.31 4.76
N GLY A 175 10.49 -8.10 5.82
CA GLY A 175 10.27 -9.54 5.78
C GLY A 175 8.83 -9.89 5.40
N ILE A 176 7.86 -9.18 5.96
CA ILE A 176 6.44 -9.38 5.66
C ILE A 176 6.15 -9.03 4.19
N LEU A 177 6.66 -7.90 3.71
CA LEU A 177 6.44 -7.47 2.32
C LEU A 177 7.07 -8.46 1.33
N ARG A 178 8.23 -9.01 1.64
CA ARG A 178 8.86 -10.05 0.84
C ARG A 178 8.02 -11.33 0.80
N THR A 179 7.43 -11.71 1.92
CA THR A 179 6.50 -12.85 1.98
C THR A 179 5.29 -12.61 1.08
N LEU A 180 4.73 -11.41 1.09
CA LEU A 180 3.60 -11.06 0.24
C LEU A 180 3.96 -11.15 -1.25
N LYS A 181 5.13 -10.68 -1.62
CA LYS A 181 5.65 -10.83 -2.98
C LYS A 181 5.78 -12.32 -3.35
N ASP A 182 6.34 -13.13 -2.47
CA ASP A 182 6.51 -14.57 -2.71
C ASP A 182 5.16 -15.29 -2.85
N MET A 183 4.11 -14.74 -2.26
CA MET A 183 2.73 -15.23 -2.44
C MET A 183 2.10 -14.79 -3.77
N GLY A 184 2.82 -14.05 -4.60
CA GLY A 184 2.35 -13.58 -5.89
C GLY A 184 1.66 -12.22 -5.87
N LYS A 185 1.69 -11.51 -4.75
CA LYS A 185 1.11 -10.17 -4.65
C LYS A 185 1.98 -9.15 -5.39
N THR A 186 1.33 -8.14 -5.95
CA THR A 186 1.99 -6.94 -6.46
C THR A 186 1.90 -5.88 -5.39
N VAL A 187 3.02 -5.27 -5.04
CA VAL A 187 3.09 -4.32 -3.93
C VAL A 187 3.72 -3.01 -4.38
N LEU A 188 3.01 -1.92 -4.17
CA LEU A 188 3.50 -0.56 -4.38
C LEU A 188 3.66 0.10 -3.02
N ILE A 189 4.89 0.46 -2.67
CA ILE A 189 5.18 1.12 -1.39
C ILE A 189 5.85 2.46 -1.62
N SER A 190 5.45 3.47 -0.83
CA SER A 190 6.08 4.78 -0.88
C SER A 190 7.04 4.99 0.29
N SER A 191 8.03 5.83 0.05
CA SER A 191 8.92 6.36 1.08
C SER A 191 9.53 7.68 0.60
N HIS A 192 9.97 8.50 1.53
CA HIS A 192 10.78 9.67 1.22
C HIS A 192 12.28 9.37 1.37
N ILE A 193 12.65 8.11 1.65
CA ILE A 193 14.03 7.67 1.91
C ILE A 193 14.42 6.63 0.86
N LEU A 194 15.22 7.03 -0.11
CA LEU A 194 15.63 6.16 -1.22
C LEU A 194 16.36 4.88 -0.76
N PRO A 195 17.37 4.92 0.13
CA PRO A 195 18.03 3.69 0.57
C PRO A 195 17.10 2.65 1.18
N GLU A 196 16.05 3.09 1.87
CA GLU A 196 15.06 2.19 2.47
C GLU A 196 14.37 1.35 1.41
N LEU A 197 13.93 1.97 0.32
CA LEU A 197 13.25 1.26 -0.75
C LEU A 197 14.19 0.51 -1.69
N SER A 198 15.41 1.01 -1.92
CA SER A 198 16.36 0.32 -2.78
C SER A 198 16.82 -1.02 -2.21
N GLU A 199 16.81 -1.17 -0.89
CA GLU A 199 17.10 -2.45 -0.24
C GLU A 199 15.93 -3.43 -0.31
N MET A 200 14.71 -2.90 -0.38
CA MET A 200 13.47 -3.67 -0.22
C MET A 200 12.86 -4.07 -1.56
N CYS A 201 12.97 -3.21 -2.58
CA CYS A 201 12.19 -3.30 -3.81
C CYS A 201 13.00 -3.83 -4.98
N ASP A 202 12.30 -4.40 -5.98
CA ASP A 202 12.88 -4.85 -7.24
C ASP A 202 13.07 -3.69 -8.21
N SER A 203 12.14 -2.74 -8.17
CA SER A 203 12.09 -1.59 -9.06
C SER A 203 11.64 -0.35 -8.30
N LEU A 204 11.97 0.81 -8.85
CA LEU A 204 11.70 2.09 -8.23
C LEU A 204 11.15 3.08 -9.25
N THR A 205 10.27 3.95 -8.78
CA THR A 205 9.89 5.19 -9.45
C THR A 205 10.25 6.33 -8.54
N ILE A 206 11.03 7.27 -9.03
CA ILE A 206 11.41 8.48 -8.30
C ILE A 206 10.63 9.65 -8.89
N ILE A 207 9.93 10.38 -8.05
CA ILE A 207 9.19 11.57 -8.44
C ILE A 207 9.63 12.79 -7.65
N ASP A 208 9.46 13.96 -8.24
CA ASP A 208 9.68 15.23 -7.60
C ASP A 208 8.79 16.29 -8.23
N HIS A 209 8.14 17.11 -7.43
CA HIS A 209 7.19 18.14 -7.91
C HIS A 209 6.15 17.59 -8.88
N GLY A 210 5.65 16.40 -8.59
CA GLY A 210 4.61 15.75 -9.39
C GLY A 210 5.09 15.16 -10.71
N ARG A 211 6.39 15.16 -10.98
CA ARG A 211 6.98 14.69 -12.23
C ARG A 211 7.85 13.47 -12.04
N LEU A 212 7.88 12.62 -13.07
CA LEU A 212 8.76 11.47 -13.11
C LEU A 212 10.21 11.91 -13.26
N VAL A 213 11.09 11.44 -12.36
CA VAL A 213 12.53 11.64 -12.43
C VAL A 213 13.21 10.39 -12.95
N PHE A 214 12.80 9.21 -12.48
CA PHE A 214 13.35 7.92 -12.85
C PHE A 214 12.30 6.85 -12.66
N SER A 215 12.30 5.83 -13.53
CA SER A 215 11.53 4.61 -13.31
C SER A 215 12.28 3.44 -13.94
N GLY A 216 12.55 2.41 -13.16
CA GLY A 216 13.28 1.25 -13.63
C GLY A 216 13.66 0.31 -12.50
N SER A 217 14.48 -0.68 -12.79
CA SER A 217 14.96 -1.62 -11.77
C SER A 217 15.93 -0.94 -10.81
N VAL A 218 16.01 -1.48 -9.59
CA VAL A 218 16.99 -1.03 -8.60
C VAL A 218 18.41 -1.18 -9.14
N GLU A 219 18.66 -2.23 -9.90
CA GLU A 219 19.93 -2.47 -10.54
C GLU A 219 20.30 -1.36 -11.53
N GLU A 220 19.36 -0.90 -12.36
CA GLU A 220 19.56 0.21 -13.29
C GLU A 220 19.90 1.51 -12.56
N LEU A 221 19.27 1.76 -11.42
CA LEU A 221 19.53 2.95 -10.61
C LEU A 221 20.96 2.99 -10.09
N GLY A 222 21.55 1.84 -9.79
CA GLY A 222 22.90 1.72 -9.25
C GLY A 222 24.03 1.94 -10.27
N ARG A 223 23.66 2.18 -11.52
CA ARG A 223 24.65 2.38 -12.61
C ARG A 223 24.99 3.85 -12.86
#